data_9087bd1e60ccb0f965763c18cf9c26db
#
_entry.id   9087bd1e60ccb0f965763c18cf9c26db
#
_cell.length_a   1.000
_cell.length_b   1.000
_cell.length_c   1.000
_cell.angle_alpha   90.00
_cell.angle_beta   90.00
_cell.angle_gamma   90.00
#
_symmetry.space_group_name_H-M   'P 1'
#
loop_
_entity.id
_entity.type
_entity.pdbx_description
1 polymer ?
#
loop_
_entity_poly.entity_id
_entity_poly.type
_entity_poly.pdbx_seq_one_letter_code
_entity_poly.pdbx_strand_id
1 'polypeptide(L)'
;DIDARHEAQQMAQDQVAPIYEQIYQDMVKLMDANTEHGDKLEKILTMVELITLIAIIAVIALAIFVARRIGRVLAQNIVDPLDQLGARFDTFAKGDLSSEFPEMTSEDEISEMVIVAREMAKNLAAVIQDVNHRMDLMAHNDYTGVSKIPEKYMGEFAAMNDAIHVMNTDMNETCLLYTSDA
;
A
#
# COMPACT_ATOMS: atom_id res chain seq x y z
N ASP A 1 -85.44 -50.44 -36.42
CA ASP A 1 -84.04 -50.63 -35.95
C ASP A 1 -83.02 -49.91 -36.84
N ILE A 2 -83.34 -49.59 -38.07
CA ILE A 2 -82.48 -48.80 -38.98
C ILE A 2 -82.70 -47.33 -38.72
N ASP A 3 -83.90 -46.87 -38.41
CA ASP A 3 -84.22 -45.46 -38.08
C ASP A 3 -83.55 -45.02 -36.79
N ALA A 4 -83.53 -45.85 -35.77
CA ALA A 4 -82.89 -45.55 -34.51
C ALA A 4 -81.36 -45.38 -34.66
N ARG A 5 -80.72 -46.06 -35.60
CA ARG A 5 -79.28 -45.87 -35.94
C ARG A 5 -79.04 -44.59 -36.69
N HIS A 6 -79.92 -44.23 -37.61
CA HIS A 6 -79.81 -42.95 -38.31
C HIS A 6 -80.01 -41.75 -37.36
N GLU A 7 -80.99 -41.85 -36.48
CA GLU A 7 -81.25 -40.82 -35.49
C GLU A 7 -80.09 -40.65 -34.49
N ALA A 8 -79.47 -41.72 -34.01
CA ALA A 8 -78.30 -41.73 -33.19
C ALA A 8 -77.03 -41.14 -33.91
N GLN A 9 -76.93 -41.47 -35.20
CA GLN A 9 -75.84 -41.02 -36.06
C GLN A 9 -75.96 -39.50 -36.37
N GLN A 10 -77.20 -39.02 -36.62
CA GLN A 10 -77.50 -37.60 -36.77
C GLN A 10 -77.27 -36.84 -35.47
N MET A 11 -77.70 -37.35 -34.33
CA MET A 11 -77.51 -36.73 -33.02
C MET A 11 -76.03 -36.66 -32.66
N ALA A 12 -75.21 -37.68 -33.00
CA ALA A 12 -73.80 -37.70 -32.85
C ALA A 12 -73.11 -36.63 -33.75
N GLN A 13 -73.58 -36.48 -34.96
CA GLN A 13 -73.00 -35.49 -35.91
C GLN A 13 -73.42 -34.06 -35.62
N ASP A 14 -74.67 -33.81 -35.17
CA ASP A 14 -75.17 -32.45 -34.93
C ASP A 14 -74.88 -31.91 -33.53
N GLN A 15 -74.73 -32.77 -32.53
CA GLN A 15 -74.52 -32.32 -31.15
C GLN A 15 -73.13 -32.65 -30.61
N VAL A 16 -72.57 -33.82 -30.94
CA VAL A 16 -71.25 -34.21 -30.35
C VAL A 16 -70.10 -33.71 -31.19
N ALA A 17 -70.16 -33.68 -32.51
CA ALA A 17 -69.09 -33.22 -33.37
C ALA A 17 -68.72 -31.73 -33.14
N PRO A 18 -69.69 -30.78 -33.03
CA PRO A 18 -69.33 -29.39 -32.77
C PRO A 18 -68.73 -29.14 -31.37
N ILE A 19 -69.23 -29.96 -30.38
CA ILE A 19 -68.63 -29.86 -29.02
C ILE A 19 -67.18 -30.37 -29.02
N TYR A 20 -66.94 -31.48 -29.73
CA TYR A 20 -65.58 -32.00 -29.87
C TYR A 20 -64.63 -31.03 -30.58
N GLU A 21 -65.09 -30.40 -31.65
CA GLU A 21 -64.35 -29.41 -32.38
C GLU A 21 -64.04 -28.18 -31.51
N GLN A 22 -65.03 -27.76 -30.71
CA GLN A 22 -64.83 -26.64 -29.79
C GLN A 22 -63.81 -26.96 -28.69
N ILE A 23 -63.86 -28.14 -28.09
CA ILE A 23 -62.88 -28.63 -27.13
C ILE A 23 -61.48 -28.69 -27.75
N TYR A 24 -61.37 -29.18 -28.96
CA TYR A 24 -60.13 -29.30 -29.72
C TYR A 24 -59.53 -27.91 -29.96
N GLN A 25 -60.33 -26.97 -30.44
CA GLN A 25 -59.92 -25.60 -30.67
C GLN A 25 -59.47 -24.87 -29.35
N ASP A 26 -60.17 -25.09 -28.25
CA ASP A 26 -59.81 -24.54 -26.95
C ASP A 26 -58.52 -25.16 -26.40
N MET A 27 -58.30 -26.46 -26.62
CA MET A 27 -57.01 -27.11 -26.30
C MET A 27 -55.85 -26.55 -27.13
N VAL A 28 -56.03 -26.32 -28.43
CA VAL A 28 -55.05 -25.73 -29.31
C VAL A 28 -54.70 -24.30 -28.83
N LYS A 29 -55.73 -23.49 -28.50
CA LYS A 29 -55.51 -22.15 -27.97
C LYS A 29 -54.75 -22.14 -26.62
N LEU A 30 -55.04 -23.09 -25.74
CA LEU A 30 -54.31 -23.25 -24.48
C LEU A 30 -52.85 -23.67 -24.71
N MET A 31 -52.61 -24.57 -25.67
CA MET A 31 -51.25 -24.94 -26.05
C MET A 31 -50.47 -23.75 -26.62
N ASP A 32 -51.08 -23.02 -27.57
CA ASP A 32 -50.44 -21.84 -28.17
C ASP A 32 -50.13 -20.75 -27.12
N ALA A 33 -51.07 -20.47 -26.23
CA ALA A 33 -50.86 -19.51 -25.14
C ALA A 33 -49.75 -19.97 -24.19
N ASN A 34 -49.69 -21.27 -23.86
CA ASN A 34 -48.65 -21.80 -23.00
C ASN A 34 -47.25 -21.76 -23.67
N THR A 35 -47.19 -22.03 -24.99
CA THR A 35 -45.95 -21.94 -25.77
C THR A 35 -45.48 -20.49 -25.86
N GLU A 36 -46.38 -19.52 -26.13
CA GLU A 36 -46.06 -18.10 -26.16
C GLU A 36 -45.54 -17.57 -24.78
N HIS A 37 -46.14 -18.06 -23.70
CA HIS A 37 -45.65 -17.76 -22.37
C HIS A 37 -44.27 -18.37 -22.10
N GLY A 38 -44.01 -19.60 -22.56
CA GLY A 38 -42.73 -20.28 -22.50
C GLY A 38 -41.62 -19.47 -23.19
N ASP A 39 -41.86 -19.08 -24.44
CA ASP A 39 -40.94 -18.30 -25.26
C ASP A 39 -40.61 -16.92 -24.63
N LYS A 40 -41.61 -16.27 -24.03
CA LYS A 40 -41.40 -14.99 -23.31
C LYS A 40 -40.55 -15.19 -22.06
N LEU A 41 -40.79 -16.26 -21.28
CA LEU A 41 -39.99 -16.58 -20.10
C LEU A 41 -38.53 -16.89 -20.50
N GLU A 42 -38.31 -17.67 -21.54
CA GLU A 42 -36.98 -18.01 -22.03
C GLU A 42 -36.18 -16.76 -22.42
N LYS A 43 -36.79 -15.82 -23.14
CA LYS A 43 -36.17 -14.54 -23.49
C LYS A 43 -35.82 -13.70 -22.28
N ILE A 44 -36.69 -13.61 -21.27
CA ILE A 44 -36.46 -12.91 -20.04
C ILE A 44 -35.30 -13.54 -19.26
N LEU A 45 -35.30 -14.89 -19.13
CA LEU A 45 -34.23 -15.61 -18.46
C LEU A 45 -32.87 -15.39 -19.13
N THR A 46 -32.82 -15.46 -20.45
CA THR A 46 -31.57 -15.20 -21.21
C THR A 46 -31.07 -13.76 -21.03
N MET A 47 -31.98 -12.78 -21.01
CA MET A 47 -31.60 -11.37 -20.72
C MET A 47 -31.08 -11.21 -19.30
N VAL A 48 -31.72 -11.80 -18.30
CA VAL A 48 -31.29 -11.75 -16.91
C VAL A 48 -29.91 -12.40 -16.73
N GLU A 49 -29.71 -13.56 -17.38
CA GLU A 49 -28.42 -14.25 -17.38
C GLU A 49 -27.29 -13.38 -17.97
N LEU A 50 -27.53 -12.75 -19.13
CA LEU A 50 -26.58 -11.88 -19.79
C LEU A 50 -26.25 -10.65 -18.93
N ILE A 51 -27.26 -10.00 -18.36
CA ILE A 51 -27.09 -8.82 -17.47
C ILE A 51 -26.28 -9.22 -16.24
N THR A 52 -26.58 -10.37 -15.65
CA THR A 52 -25.86 -10.88 -14.47
C THR A 52 -24.40 -11.16 -14.79
N LEU A 53 -24.12 -11.77 -15.92
CA LEU A 53 -22.75 -12.04 -16.38
C LEU A 53 -21.96 -10.74 -16.57
N ILE A 54 -22.56 -9.75 -17.24
CA ILE A 54 -21.93 -8.42 -17.44
C ILE A 54 -21.67 -7.74 -16.10
N ALA A 55 -22.63 -7.80 -15.17
CA ALA A 55 -22.48 -7.22 -13.84
C ALA A 55 -21.32 -7.86 -13.05
N ILE A 56 -21.20 -9.18 -13.10
CA ILE A 56 -20.08 -9.90 -12.44
C ILE A 56 -18.72 -9.46 -13.03
N ILE A 57 -18.62 -9.40 -14.36
CA ILE A 57 -17.39 -8.99 -15.04
C ILE A 57 -17.03 -7.53 -14.64
N ALA A 58 -18.01 -6.64 -14.59
CA ALA A 58 -17.82 -5.25 -14.19
C ALA A 58 -17.31 -5.13 -12.74
N VAL A 59 -17.88 -5.90 -11.82
CA VAL A 59 -17.43 -5.94 -10.41
C VAL A 59 -16.00 -6.45 -10.29
N ILE A 60 -15.65 -7.51 -11.01
CA ILE A 60 -14.28 -8.06 -11.02
C ILE A 60 -13.29 -7.01 -11.58
N ALA A 61 -13.63 -6.37 -12.70
CA ALA A 61 -12.78 -5.33 -13.29
C ALA A 61 -12.57 -4.15 -12.35
N LEU A 62 -13.63 -3.71 -11.67
CA LEU A 62 -13.57 -2.65 -10.66
C LEU A 62 -12.68 -3.07 -9.47
N ALA A 63 -12.83 -4.28 -8.98
CA ALA A 63 -12.03 -4.80 -7.88
C ALA A 63 -10.53 -4.84 -8.23
N ILE A 64 -10.18 -5.30 -9.44
CA ILE A 64 -8.79 -5.30 -9.93
C ILE A 64 -8.26 -3.87 -10.07
N PHE A 65 -9.06 -2.94 -10.58
CA PHE A 65 -8.68 -1.53 -10.70
C PHE A 65 -8.37 -0.90 -9.34
N VAL A 66 -9.27 -1.10 -8.36
CA VAL A 66 -9.10 -0.58 -6.99
C VAL A 66 -7.87 -1.20 -6.32
N ALA A 67 -7.71 -2.53 -6.41
CA ALA A 67 -6.56 -3.23 -5.83
C ALA A 67 -5.22 -2.71 -6.40
N ARG A 68 -5.14 -2.50 -7.72
CA ARG A 68 -3.96 -1.92 -8.36
C ARG A 68 -3.71 -0.46 -7.98
N ARG A 69 -4.77 0.30 -7.75
CA ARG A 69 -4.66 1.69 -7.32
C ARG A 69 -4.11 1.78 -5.90
N ILE A 70 -4.68 1.01 -4.98
CA ILE A 70 -4.23 0.95 -3.58
C ILE A 70 -2.79 0.42 -3.50
N GLY A 71 -2.48 -0.66 -4.21
CA GLY A 71 -1.13 -1.24 -4.22
C GLY A 71 -0.06 -0.27 -4.69
N ARG A 72 -0.33 0.54 -5.71
CA ARG A 72 0.60 1.58 -6.18
C ARG A 72 0.81 2.70 -5.16
N VAL A 73 -0.28 3.18 -4.56
CA VAL A 73 -0.20 4.23 -3.53
C VAL A 73 0.59 3.73 -2.33
N LEU A 74 0.37 2.49 -1.90
CA LEU A 74 1.08 1.90 -0.78
C LEU A 74 2.57 1.69 -1.08
N ALA A 75 2.91 1.22 -2.29
CA ALA A 75 4.29 1.05 -2.72
C ALA A 75 5.04 2.40 -2.71
N GLN A 76 4.49 3.42 -3.33
CA GLN A 76 5.14 4.72 -3.48
C GLN A 76 5.26 5.51 -2.18
N ASN A 77 4.28 5.40 -1.29
CA ASN A 77 4.24 6.21 -0.08
C ASN A 77 4.85 5.52 1.15
N ILE A 78 4.99 4.20 1.13
CA ILE A 78 5.49 3.46 2.28
C ILE A 78 6.73 2.62 1.90
N VAL A 79 6.62 1.75 0.90
CA VAL A 79 7.69 0.79 0.60
C VAL A 79 8.94 1.48 0.04
N ASP A 80 8.77 2.31 -0.99
CA ASP A 80 9.90 2.98 -1.64
C ASP A 80 10.70 3.89 -0.68
N PRO A 81 10.04 4.72 0.18
CA PRO A 81 10.75 5.51 1.18
C PRO A 81 11.47 4.68 2.25
N LEU A 82 10.86 3.60 2.72
CA LEU A 82 11.50 2.72 3.70
C LEU A 82 12.71 1.99 3.12
N ASP A 83 12.66 1.55 1.87
CA ASP A 83 13.80 0.95 1.18
C ASP A 83 14.96 1.94 1.02
N GLN A 84 14.66 3.18 0.66
CA GLN A 84 15.67 4.24 0.56
C GLN A 84 16.28 4.55 1.93
N LEU A 85 15.47 4.63 2.98
CA LEU A 85 15.94 4.83 4.34
C LEU A 85 16.81 3.66 4.81
N GLY A 86 16.40 2.43 4.52
CA GLY A 86 17.16 1.22 4.83
C GLY A 86 18.53 1.21 4.13
N ALA A 87 18.57 1.53 2.83
CA ALA A 87 19.81 1.64 2.07
C ALA A 87 20.73 2.74 2.64
N ARG A 88 20.15 3.86 3.07
CA ARG A 88 20.91 4.95 3.68
C ARG A 88 21.49 4.55 5.05
N PHE A 89 20.74 3.83 5.87
CA PHE A 89 21.25 3.30 7.13
C PHE A 89 22.36 2.26 6.94
N ASP A 90 22.33 1.48 5.88
CA ASP A 90 23.40 0.52 5.55
C ASP A 90 24.71 1.26 5.23
N THR A 91 24.67 2.36 4.47
CA THR A 91 25.86 3.19 4.21
C THR A 91 26.33 3.94 5.46
N PHE A 92 25.39 4.43 6.27
CA PHE A 92 25.68 5.08 7.55
C PHE A 92 26.38 4.14 8.53
N ALA A 93 25.91 2.90 8.63
CA ALA A 93 26.55 1.86 9.46
C ALA A 93 27.98 1.52 8.99
N LYS A 94 28.30 1.73 7.72
CA LYS A 94 29.65 1.58 7.14
C LYS A 94 30.54 2.81 7.33
N GLY A 95 30.05 3.86 8.03
CA GLY A 95 30.79 5.06 8.36
C GLY A 95 30.57 6.24 7.42
N ASP A 96 29.66 6.14 6.46
CA ASP A 96 29.28 7.28 5.63
C ASP A 96 28.34 8.22 6.40
N LEU A 97 28.90 9.23 7.02
CA LEU A 97 28.18 10.26 7.76
C LEU A 97 27.77 11.46 6.90
N SER A 98 28.26 11.54 5.66
CA SER A 98 28.17 12.73 4.80
C SER A 98 27.03 12.67 3.79
N SER A 99 26.63 11.48 3.34
CA SER A 99 25.56 11.33 2.38
C SER A 99 24.21 11.77 2.96
N GLU A 100 23.41 12.40 2.13
CA GLU A 100 22.09 12.91 2.53
C GLU A 100 21.07 11.80 2.72
N PHE A 101 20.16 11.99 3.67
CA PHE A 101 18.98 11.14 3.84
C PHE A 101 17.92 11.53 2.81
N PRO A 102 17.08 10.59 2.36
CA PRO A 102 16.07 10.87 1.35
C PRO A 102 15.14 12.00 1.76
N GLU A 103 14.72 12.81 0.78
CA GLU A 103 13.70 13.82 1.00
C GLU A 103 12.32 13.18 0.97
N MET A 104 11.49 13.55 1.93
CA MET A 104 10.11 13.08 2.04
C MET A 104 9.15 14.20 1.70
N THR A 105 8.14 13.87 0.92
CA THR A 105 7.09 14.80 0.50
C THR A 105 5.77 14.59 1.25
N SER A 106 5.67 13.53 2.04
CA SER A 106 4.50 13.22 2.87
C SER A 106 4.67 13.82 4.28
N GLU A 107 3.55 14.12 4.94
CA GLU A 107 3.50 14.54 6.34
C GLU A 107 2.93 13.38 7.18
N ASP A 108 3.68 12.28 7.23
CA ASP A 108 3.30 11.07 7.97
C ASP A 108 4.43 10.64 8.93
N GLU A 109 4.20 9.57 9.68
CA GLU A 109 5.14 9.03 10.67
C GLU A 109 6.47 8.59 10.02
N ILE A 110 6.46 8.22 8.75
CA ILE A 110 7.68 7.84 8.01
C ILE A 110 8.54 9.07 7.74
N SER A 111 7.92 10.18 7.38
CA SER A 111 8.61 11.46 7.20
C SER A 111 9.23 11.96 8.50
N GLU A 112 8.52 11.84 9.62
CA GLU A 112 9.07 12.18 10.94
C GLU A 112 10.27 11.30 11.28
N MET A 113 10.21 9.99 10.99
CA MET A 113 11.31 9.06 11.21
C MET A 113 12.55 9.43 10.37
N VAL A 114 12.37 9.85 9.11
CA VAL A 114 13.47 10.32 8.25
C VAL A 114 14.08 11.61 8.77
N ILE A 115 13.26 12.54 9.26
CA ILE A 115 13.74 13.82 9.86
C ILE A 115 14.60 13.52 11.08
N VAL A 116 14.14 12.69 12.01
CA VAL A 116 14.88 12.30 13.21
C VAL A 116 16.19 11.59 12.84
N ALA A 117 16.16 10.68 11.87
CA ALA A 117 17.34 9.97 11.38
C ALA A 117 18.38 10.95 10.77
N ARG A 118 17.92 11.94 10.02
CA ARG A 118 18.76 12.99 9.44
C ARG A 118 19.41 13.85 10.52
N GLU A 119 18.65 14.25 11.53
CA GLU A 119 19.19 15.03 12.67
C GLU A 119 20.22 14.23 13.48
N MET A 120 19.94 12.95 13.74
CA MET A 120 20.87 12.05 14.41
C MET A 120 22.18 11.94 13.63
N ALA A 121 22.13 11.70 12.33
CA ALA A 121 23.30 11.60 11.48
C ALA A 121 24.11 12.91 11.45
N LYS A 122 23.42 14.06 11.33
CA LYS A 122 24.04 15.39 11.34
C LYS A 122 24.73 15.70 12.67
N ASN A 123 24.11 15.34 13.78
CA ASN A 123 24.69 15.55 15.10
C ASN A 123 25.91 14.65 15.32
N LEU A 124 25.83 13.38 14.94
CA LEU A 124 26.96 12.46 15.01
C LEU A 124 28.11 12.89 14.11
N ALA A 125 27.83 13.29 12.88
CA ALA A 125 28.84 13.81 11.95
C ALA A 125 29.56 15.03 12.53
N ALA A 126 28.82 15.96 13.14
CA ALA A 126 29.41 17.14 13.76
C ALA A 126 30.34 16.80 14.95
N VAL A 127 29.91 15.86 15.82
CA VAL A 127 30.73 15.37 16.94
C VAL A 127 32.01 14.72 16.45
N ILE A 128 31.91 13.83 15.46
CA ILE A 128 33.08 13.15 14.87
C ILE A 128 34.05 14.16 14.21
N GLN A 129 33.52 15.15 13.50
CA GLN A 129 34.38 16.21 12.92
C GLN A 129 35.06 17.03 13.96
N ASP A 130 34.40 17.40 15.05
CA ASP A 130 35.00 18.16 16.16
C ASP A 130 36.10 17.36 16.87
N VAL A 131 35.83 16.07 17.13
CA VAL A 131 36.84 15.15 17.69
C VAL A 131 38.04 15.03 16.77
N ASN A 132 37.84 14.79 15.49
CA ASN A 132 38.92 14.68 14.52
C ASN A 132 39.76 15.96 14.43
N HIS A 133 39.11 17.13 14.45
CA HIS A 133 39.81 18.41 14.44
C HIS A 133 40.67 18.60 15.71
N ARG A 134 40.14 18.26 16.88
CA ARG A 134 40.89 18.37 18.14
C ARG A 134 42.04 17.36 18.20
N MET A 135 41.85 16.15 17.69
CA MET A 135 42.91 15.15 17.56
C MET A 135 44.01 15.61 16.59
N ASP A 136 43.64 16.27 15.50
CA ASP A 136 44.61 16.84 14.56
C ASP A 136 45.45 17.96 15.21
N LEU A 137 44.83 18.86 15.97
CA LEU A 137 45.56 19.87 16.75
C LEU A 137 46.55 19.22 17.71
N MET A 138 46.14 18.20 18.45
CA MET A 138 46.99 17.47 19.38
C MET A 138 48.17 16.80 18.68
N ALA A 139 47.96 16.24 17.49
CA ALA A 139 49.02 15.63 16.66
C ALA A 139 50.09 16.68 16.25
N HIS A 140 49.70 17.96 16.21
CA HIS A 140 50.61 19.07 15.94
C HIS A 140 51.13 19.77 17.20
N ASN A 141 50.99 19.12 18.36
CA ASN A 141 51.38 19.64 19.67
C ASN A 141 50.63 20.91 20.12
N ASP A 142 49.40 21.13 19.56
CA ASP A 142 48.52 22.18 20.03
C ASP A 142 47.44 21.55 20.94
N TYR A 143 47.60 21.72 22.23
CA TYR A 143 46.73 21.21 23.28
C TYR A 143 45.69 22.23 23.74
N THR A 144 45.55 23.36 23.03
CA THR A 144 44.64 24.46 23.41
C THR A 144 43.22 24.25 22.80
N GLY A 145 43.04 23.23 21.98
CA GLY A 145 41.81 22.98 21.28
C GLY A 145 40.63 22.63 22.20
N VAL A 146 39.61 23.49 22.19
CA VAL A 146 38.33 23.26 22.89
C VAL A 146 37.22 23.01 21.87
N SER A 147 36.20 22.25 22.28
CA SER A 147 35.04 22.05 21.41
C SER A 147 34.31 23.37 21.13
N LYS A 148 33.96 23.57 19.85
CA LYS A 148 33.12 24.69 19.39
C LYS A 148 31.65 24.40 19.43
N ILE A 149 31.30 23.13 19.73
CA ILE A 149 29.92 22.59 19.71
C ILE A 149 29.60 21.77 20.98
N PRO A 150 29.92 22.27 22.18
CA PRO A 150 29.73 21.49 23.41
C PRO A 150 28.28 21.05 23.63
N GLU A 151 27.34 21.83 23.12
CA GLU A 151 25.91 21.54 23.19
C GLU A 151 25.47 20.27 22.40
N LYS A 152 26.29 19.81 21.46
CA LYS A 152 26.05 18.58 20.70
C LYS A 152 26.55 17.31 21.37
N TYR A 153 27.39 17.45 22.38
CA TYR A 153 27.89 16.34 23.17
C TYR A 153 26.88 15.95 24.25
N MET A 154 25.77 15.29 23.81
CA MET A 154 24.71 14.85 24.69
C MET A 154 24.88 13.39 25.09
N GLY A 155 24.34 13.03 26.26
CA GLY A 155 24.35 11.63 26.75
C GLY A 155 25.80 11.12 26.89
N GLU A 156 26.08 9.95 26.33
CA GLU A 156 27.40 9.31 26.41
C GLU A 156 28.52 10.11 25.71
N PHE A 157 28.18 10.97 24.77
CA PHE A 157 29.19 11.83 24.14
C PHE A 157 29.73 12.92 25.06
N ALA A 158 29.01 13.31 26.12
CA ALA A 158 29.49 14.27 27.10
C ALA A 158 30.76 13.77 27.79
N ALA A 159 30.77 12.52 28.22
CA ALA A 159 31.93 11.89 28.82
C ALA A 159 33.15 11.84 27.90
N MET A 160 32.96 11.67 26.58
CA MET A 160 34.03 11.72 25.57
C MET A 160 34.60 13.14 25.45
N ASN A 161 33.75 14.18 25.44
CA ASN A 161 34.21 15.57 25.41
C ASN A 161 35.04 15.94 26.65
N ASP A 162 34.57 15.50 27.83
CA ASP A 162 35.27 15.75 29.10
C ASP A 162 36.64 15.04 29.14
N ALA A 163 36.71 13.79 28.69
CA ALA A 163 37.97 13.05 28.61
C ALA A 163 39.00 13.73 27.70
N ILE A 164 38.57 14.22 26.52
CA ILE A 164 39.45 14.96 25.59
C ILE A 164 39.91 16.29 26.24
N HIS A 165 39.01 16.96 26.97
CA HIS A 165 39.34 18.20 27.64
C HIS A 165 40.39 17.99 28.74
N VAL A 166 40.21 16.98 29.57
CA VAL A 166 41.19 16.62 30.62
C VAL A 166 42.54 16.28 29.98
N MET A 167 42.56 15.45 28.95
CA MET A 167 43.79 15.07 28.25
C MET A 167 44.51 16.30 27.68
N ASN A 168 43.81 17.25 27.07
CA ASN A 168 44.38 18.49 26.55
C ASN A 168 45.00 19.32 27.68
N THR A 169 44.31 19.46 28.81
CA THR A 169 44.78 20.22 29.97
C THR A 169 46.07 19.64 30.54
N ASP A 170 46.07 18.33 30.81
CA ASP A 170 47.24 17.63 31.39
C ASP A 170 48.48 17.71 30.47
N MET A 171 48.28 17.54 29.14
CA MET A 171 49.38 17.64 28.18
C MET A 171 49.90 19.05 28.07
N ASN A 172 49.05 20.08 28.10
CA ASN A 172 49.44 21.48 28.06
C ASN A 172 50.24 21.88 29.31
N GLU A 173 49.78 21.46 30.50
CA GLU A 173 50.51 21.69 31.75
C GLU A 173 51.88 21.01 31.75
N THR A 174 51.94 19.76 31.26
CA THR A 174 53.22 19.02 31.14
C THR A 174 54.18 19.73 30.21
N CYS A 175 53.72 20.18 29.03
CA CYS A 175 54.57 20.96 28.11
C CYS A 175 55.10 22.25 28.73
N LEU A 176 54.24 22.97 29.46
CA LEU A 176 54.66 24.22 30.13
C LEU A 176 55.72 24.01 31.22
N LEU A 177 55.60 22.93 32.00
CA LEU A 177 56.58 22.55 33.01
C LEU A 177 57.95 22.27 32.39
N TYR A 178 58.00 21.48 31.31
CA TYR A 178 59.25 21.17 30.62
C TYR A 178 59.91 22.36 29.91
N THR A 179 59.11 23.34 29.47
CA THR A 179 59.68 24.57 28.82
C THR A 179 60.05 25.60 29.79
N SER A 180 59.61 25.61 31.06
CA SER A 180 60.00 26.56 32.11
C SER A 180 61.24 26.16 32.82
N ASP A 181 61.65 24.87 32.79
CA ASP A 181 62.89 24.35 33.42
C ASP A 181 64.14 24.32 32.49
N ALA A 182 63.96 24.72 31.22
CA ALA A 182 65.00 24.75 30.19
C ALA A 182 65.52 26.21 29.96
#